data_ed9ee5ca60b336e6139b63846496c1bc
#
_entry.id   ed9ee5ca60b336e6139b63846496c1bc
#
_cell.length_a   1.000
_cell.length_b   1.000
_cell.length_c   1.000
_cell.angle_alpha   90.00
_cell.angle_beta   90.00
_cell.angle_gamma   90.00
#
_symmetry.space_group_name_H-M   'P 1'
#
loop_
_entity.id
_entity.type
_entity.pdbx_description
1 polymer ?
#
loop_
_entity_poly.entity_id
_entity_poly.type
_entity_poly.pdbx_seq_one_letter_code
_entity_poly.pdbx_strand_id
1 'polypeptide(L)'
;MKIPTKVKVGEDWYTVTRVPQLSEGRNRGCVIYDTKEMLIAGQGASCTFTPKQKFNTFWHELTHAILEDMGSDLYNDEKFVSMFSDRLTNAITTAKFKP
;
A
#
# COMPACT_ATOMS: atom_id res chain seq x y z
N MET A 1 6.60 -6.29 -11.00
CA MET A 1 5.89 -5.60 -9.91
C MET A 1 4.67 -6.43 -9.52
N LYS A 2 4.85 -7.31 -8.55
CA LYS A 2 3.76 -8.16 -8.07
C LYS A 2 3.24 -7.67 -6.74
N ILE A 3 1.91 -7.56 -6.64
CA ILE A 3 1.24 -7.28 -5.38
C ILE A 3 0.83 -8.62 -4.78
N PRO A 4 1.26 -8.92 -3.56
CA PRO A 4 0.88 -10.21 -2.94
C PRO A 4 -0.59 -10.22 -2.57
N THR A 5 -1.14 -11.40 -2.35
CA THR A 5 -2.53 -11.56 -1.89
C THR A 5 -2.62 -11.56 -0.37
N LYS A 6 -1.51 -11.74 0.33
CA LYS A 6 -1.44 -11.63 1.78
C LYS A 6 -0.02 -11.32 2.19
N VAL A 7 0.11 -10.65 3.33
CA VAL A 7 1.41 -10.24 3.87
C VAL A 7 1.34 -10.25 5.39
N LYS A 8 2.43 -10.62 6.04
CA LYS A 8 2.48 -10.66 7.50
C LYS A 8 3.08 -9.36 8.02
N VAL A 9 2.38 -8.72 8.95
CA VAL A 9 2.83 -7.51 9.63
C VAL A 9 2.85 -7.83 11.12
N GLY A 10 4.05 -7.86 11.72
CA GLY A 10 4.19 -8.34 13.09
C GLY A 10 3.72 -9.79 13.16
N GLU A 11 2.76 -10.07 14.03
CA GLU A 11 2.22 -11.40 14.21
C GLU A 11 0.94 -11.66 13.38
N ASP A 12 0.45 -10.64 12.68
CA ASP A 12 -0.84 -10.72 11.99
C ASP A 12 -0.71 -10.81 10.48
N TRP A 13 -1.53 -11.66 9.89
CA TRP A 13 -1.64 -11.74 8.43
C TRP A 13 -2.70 -10.77 7.94
N TYR A 14 -2.31 -9.93 6.98
CA TYR A 14 -3.23 -9.05 6.27
C TYR A 14 -3.56 -9.67 4.92
N THR A 15 -4.82 -9.64 4.54
CA THR A 15 -5.22 -9.96 3.16
C THR A 15 -5.09 -8.70 2.31
N VAL A 16 -4.66 -8.87 1.07
CA VAL A 16 -4.51 -7.76 0.12
C VAL A 16 -5.48 -8.03 -1.03
N THR A 17 -6.49 -7.17 -1.15
CA THR A 17 -7.56 -7.35 -2.12
C THR A 17 -7.56 -6.19 -3.11
N ARG A 18 -7.65 -6.51 -4.39
CA ARG A 18 -7.82 -5.50 -5.43
C ARG A 18 -9.30 -5.24 -5.62
N VAL A 19 -9.67 -3.97 -5.66
CA VAL A 19 -11.05 -3.54 -5.86
C VAL A 19 -11.08 -2.56 -7.03
N PRO A 20 -12.23 -2.43 -7.74
CA PRO A 20 -12.30 -1.51 -8.87
C PRO A 20 -12.03 -0.06 -8.45
N GLN A 21 -12.66 0.40 -7.37
CA GLN A 21 -12.59 1.79 -6.96
C GLN A 21 -12.88 1.93 -5.48
N LEU A 22 -12.34 2.98 -4.85
CA LEU A 22 -12.56 3.30 -3.44
C LEU A 22 -13.04 4.75 -3.31
N SER A 23 -14.05 4.98 -2.45
CA SER A 23 -14.55 6.33 -2.16
C SER A 23 -14.83 7.14 -3.43
N GLU A 24 -15.49 6.52 -4.41
CA GLU A 24 -15.82 7.15 -5.68
C GLU A 24 -14.58 7.66 -6.42
N GLY A 25 -13.45 6.97 -6.24
CA GLY A 25 -12.19 7.31 -6.91
C GLY A 25 -11.31 8.28 -6.16
N ARG A 26 -11.69 8.68 -4.94
CA ARG A 26 -10.90 9.62 -4.15
C ARG A 26 -9.72 8.98 -3.43
N ASN A 27 -9.77 7.68 -3.19
CA ASN A 27 -8.71 6.96 -2.50
C ASN A 27 -8.10 5.90 -3.40
N ARG A 28 -6.79 5.72 -3.31
CA ARG A 28 -6.07 4.69 -4.04
C ARG A 28 -6.06 3.37 -3.29
N GLY A 29 -6.08 3.43 -1.96
CA GLY A 29 -6.06 2.24 -1.12
C GLY A 29 -6.52 2.57 0.28
N CYS A 30 -6.64 1.53 1.11
CA CYS A 30 -6.90 1.71 2.53
C CYS A 30 -6.47 0.48 3.32
N VAL A 31 -6.23 0.69 4.62
CA VAL A 31 -5.98 -0.37 5.60
C VAL A 31 -7.16 -0.42 6.54
N ILE A 32 -7.69 -1.62 6.75
CA ILE A 32 -8.73 -1.84 7.74
C ILE A 32 -8.08 -2.67 8.86
N TYR A 33 -7.71 -1.98 9.93
CA TYR A 33 -6.91 -2.61 10.99
C TYR A 33 -7.68 -3.70 11.75
N ASP A 34 -8.98 -3.49 11.97
CA ASP A 34 -9.79 -4.43 12.73
C ASP A 34 -9.87 -5.80 12.07
N THR A 35 -10.02 -5.82 10.75
CA THR A 35 -10.17 -7.07 9.99
C THR A 35 -8.88 -7.52 9.32
N LYS A 36 -7.81 -6.73 9.45
CA LYS A 36 -6.50 -7.03 8.85
C LYS A 36 -6.60 -7.16 7.33
N GLU A 37 -7.13 -6.10 6.70
CA GLU A 37 -7.29 -6.04 5.25
C GLU A 37 -6.61 -4.82 4.66
N MET A 38 -6.05 -4.98 3.46
CA MET A 38 -5.58 -3.87 2.63
C MET A 38 -6.35 -3.91 1.32
N LEU A 39 -6.92 -2.78 0.93
CA LEU A 39 -7.65 -2.68 -0.34
C LEU A 39 -6.85 -1.79 -1.29
N ILE A 40 -6.68 -2.25 -2.52
CA ILE A 40 -5.92 -1.55 -3.55
C ILE A 40 -6.87 -1.26 -4.72
N ALA A 41 -7.15 0.01 -4.97
CA ALA A 41 -8.05 0.42 -6.04
C ALA A 41 -7.36 0.31 -7.41
N GLY A 42 -8.12 -0.13 -8.40
CA GLY A 42 -7.64 -0.23 -9.78
C GLY A 42 -7.81 1.06 -10.56
N GLN A 43 -8.69 1.94 -10.11
CA GLN A 43 -8.95 3.19 -10.83
C GLN A 43 -9.40 4.30 -9.89
N GLY A 44 -9.15 5.53 -10.30
CA GLY A 44 -9.62 6.74 -9.64
C GLY A 44 -10.93 7.22 -10.29
N ALA A 45 -11.31 8.48 -10.00
CA ALA A 45 -12.55 9.04 -10.53
C ALA A 45 -12.55 9.18 -12.05
N SER A 46 -11.38 9.43 -12.64
CA SER A 46 -11.27 9.71 -14.08
C SER A 46 -10.09 9.03 -14.76
N CYS A 47 -9.46 8.06 -14.08
CA CYS A 47 -8.29 7.39 -14.64
C CYS A 47 -8.19 5.96 -14.14
N THR A 48 -7.46 5.13 -14.89
CA THR A 48 -7.08 3.79 -14.48
C THR A 48 -5.65 3.84 -13.97
N PHE A 49 -5.38 3.23 -12.81
CA PHE A 49 -4.03 3.24 -12.25
C PHE A 49 -3.14 2.24 -12.98
N THR A 50 -1.90 2.66 -13.24
CA THR A 50 -0.89 1.79 -13.84
C THR A 50 -0.45 0.72 -12.85
N PRO A 51 0.19 -0.38 -13.32
CA PRO A 51 0.75 -1.37 -12.41
C PRO A 51 1.71 -0.76 -11.39
N LYS A 52 2.54 0.21 -11.81
CA LYS A 52 3.46 0.87 -10.88
C LYS A 52 2.72 1.68 -9.82
N GLN A 53 1.65 2.38 -10.22
CA GLN A 53 0.84 3.13 -9.27
C GLN A 53 0.17 2.21 -8.25
N LYS A 54 -0.38 1.07 -8.69
CA LYS A 54 -0.99 0.10 -7.78
C LYS A 54 0.06 -0.52 -6.85
N PHE A 55 1.26 -0.79 -7.35
CA PHE A 55 2.35 -1.29 -6.54
C PHE A 55 2.76 -0.27 -5.46
N ASN A 56 2.82 1.02 -5.85
CA ASN A 56 3.07 2.11 -4.91
C ASN A 56 1.99 2.18 -3.83
N THR A 57 0.73 2.02 -4.22
CA THR A 57 -0.40 2.00 -3.28
C THR A 57 -0.23 0.87 -2.26
N PHE A 58 0.18 -0.31 -2.72
CA PHE A 58 0.44 -1.43 -1.80
C PHE A 58 1.50 -1.05 -0.76
N TRP A 59 2.64 -0.49 -1.19
CA TRP A 59 3.70 -0.08 -0.25
C TRP A 59 3.22 1.02 0.69
N HIS A 60 2.38 1.93 0.21
CA HIS A 60 1.80 2.99 1.02
C HIS A 60 0.94 2.40 2.16
N GLU A 61 0.03 1.49 1.83
CA GLU A 61 -0.83 0.87 2.83
C GLU A 61 -0.05 -0.06 3.75
N LEU A 62 0.92 -0.78 3.23
CA LEU A 62 1.79 -1.62 4.05
C LEU A 62 2.58 -0.77 5.06
N THR A 63 3.05 0.42 4.65
CA THR A 63 3.76 1.33 5.54
C THR A 63 2.86 1.77 6.70
N HIS A 64 1.60 2.12 6.43
CA HIS A 64 0.64 2.42 7.48
C HIS A 64 0.52 1.26 8.48
N ALA A 65 0.36 0.05 7.97
CA ALA A 65 0.17 -1.13 8.81
C ALA A 65 1.40 -1.43 9.66
N ILE A 66 2.59 -1.32 9.09
CA ILE A 66 3.84 -1.56 9.82
C ILE A 66 4.02 -0.53 10.94
N LEU A 67 3.78 0.74 10.66
CA LEU A 67 3.92 1.79 11.65
C LEU A 67 2.89 1.63 12.78
N GLU A 68 1.68 1.22 12.45
CA GLU A 68 0.65 0.94 13.45
C GLU A 68 1.08 -0.22 14.35
N ASP A 69 1.59 -1.29 13.75
CA ASP A 69 2.09 -2.46 14.48
C ASP A 69 3.25 -2.08 15.43
N MET A 70 4.10 -1.16 15.00
CA MET A 70 5.22 -0.66 15.82
C MET A 70 4.78 0.26 16.94
N GLY A 71 3.52 0.69 16.94
CA GLY A 71 3.03 1.68 17.89
C GLY A 71 3.58 3.08 17.65
N SER A 72 3.99 3.36 16.41
CA SER A 72 4.55 4.66 16.03
C SER A 72 3.44 5.67 15.73
N ASP A 73 3.58 6.89 16.25
CA ASP A 73 2.65 7.97 15.94
C ASP A 73 2.66 8.34 14.46
N LEU A 74 3.69 7.94 13.72
CA LEU A 74 3.80 8.20 12.29
C LEU A 74 2.80 7.39 11.46
N TYR A 75 2.15 6.38 12.04
CA TYR A 75 1.22 5.54 11.27
C TYR A 75 0.08 6.34 10.65
N ASN A 76 -0.25 7.49 11.19
CA ASN A 76 -1.34 8.34 10.72
C ASN A 76 -0.82 9.63 10.06
N ASP A 77 0.48 9.71 9.77
CA ASP A 77 1.09 10.86 9.11
C ASP A 77 1.16 10.62 7.60
N GLU A 78 0.16 11.11 6.87
CA GLU A 78 0.06 10.89 5.42
C GLU A 78 1.26 11.45 4.66
N LYS A 79 1.81 12.58 5.10
CA LYS A 79 2.97 13.16 4.44
C LYS A 79 4.17 12.26 4.55
N PHE A 80 4.44 11.75 5.75
CA PHE A 80 5.54 10.82 5.97
C PHE A 80 5.34 9.54 5.17
N VAL A 81 4.15 8.94 5.28
CA VAL A 81 3.87 7.66 4.63
C VAL A 81 3.98 7.79 3.11
N SER A 82 3.45 8.88 2.53
CA SER A 82 3.55 9.11 1.09
C SER A 82 5.00 9.27 0.64
N MET A 83 5.78 10.07 1.35
CA MET A 83 7.18 10.30 0.99
C MET A 83 8.00 9.01 1.10
N PHE A 84 7.79 8.26 2.18
CA PHE A 84 8.52 7.02 2.40
C PHE A 84 8.16 5.97 1.36
N SER A 85 6.86 5.74 1.12
CA SER A 85 6.41 4.72 0.19
C SER A 85 6.78 5.05 -1.25
N ASP A 86 6.78 6.32 -1.64
CA ASP A 86 7.22 6.73 -2.97
C ASP A 86 8.69 6.37 -3.18
N ARG A 87 9.52 6.67 -2.21
CA ARG A 87 10.95 6.36 -2.29
C ARG A 87 11.22 4.87 -2.26
N LEU A 88 10.47 4.15 -1.42
CA LEU A 88 10.59 2.69 -1.33
C LEU A 88 10.19 2.04 -2.64
N THR A 89 9.07 2.45 -3.23
CA THR A 89 8.60 1.94 -4.51
C THR A 89 9.66 2.17 -5.59
N ASN A 90 10.20 3.38 -5.64
CA ASN A 90 11.23 3.72 -6.62
C ASN A 90 12.49 2.86 -6.42
N ALA A 91 12.93 2.68 -5.19
CA ALA A 91 14.10 1.86 -4.89
C ALA A 91 13.91 0.41 -5.32
N ILE A 92 12.75 -0.16 -4.99
CA ILE A 92 12.47 -1.56 -5.31
C ILE A 92 12.31 -1.79 -6.82
N THR A 93 11.61 -0.87 -7.51
CA THR A 93 11.37 -1.04 -8.94
C THR A 93 12.60 -0.77 -9.80
N THR A 94 13.59 -0.07 -9.28
CA THR A 94 14.84 0.22 -9.99
C THR A 94 16.01 -0.65 -9.52
N ALA A 95 15.81 -1.43 -8.46
CA ALA A 95 16.88 -2.28 -7.93
C ALA A 95 17.37 -3.28 -8.98
N LYS A 96 18.69 -3.47 -9.01
CA LYS A 96 19.32 -4.42 -9.94
C LYS A 96 19.94 -5.53 -9.13
N PHE A 97 19.66 -6.76 -9.53
CA PHE A 97 20.15 -7.93 -8.84
C PHE A 97 21.18 -8.65 -9.71
N LYS A 98 22.20 -9.21 -9.08
CA LYS A 98 23.17 -10.03 -9.80
C LYS A 98 22.51 -11.35 -10.19
N PRO A 99 22.78 -11.86 -11.42
CA PRO A 99 22.26 -13.16 -11.84
C PRO A 99 22.86 -14.30 -11.02
#